data_6bfa63bb3f0e0b833eb6da132d6c0b90
#
_entry.id   6bfa63bb3f0e0b833eb6da132d6c0b90
#
_cell.length_a   1.000
_cell.length_b   1.000
_cell.length_c   1.000
_cell.angle_alpha   90.00
_cell.angle_beta   90.00
_cell.angle_gamma   90.00
#
_symmetry.space_group_name_H-M   'P 1'
#
loop_
_entity.id
_entity.type
_entity.pdbx_description
1 polymer ?
#
loop_
_entity_poly.entity_id
_entity_poly.type
_entity_poly.pdbx_seq_one_letter_code
_entity_poly.pdbx_strand_id
1 'polypeptide(L)'
;MPRGVLDRAEIVGSLSEVAALLESWLPDREPTVLVVVGGSYMALRGLRHATADVDTVTRLQVTVRDAVNVVARRRHLRPNWLNDYAEPFTPVGLRLDMCDVLLDLPSLRVLGPPPDCIFLMKLYAGRAPDFDDMVALWPLCTFASSSEAAERFVAAYPQAPPDPDLIPYIAEIAEAAAQKS
;
A
#
# COMPACT_ATOMS: atom_id res chain seq x y z
N MET A 1 4.30 -17.23 -19.58
CA MET A 1 3.98 -17.21 -18.14
C MET A 1 3.92 -15.76 -17.67
N PRO A 2 2.88 -15.33 -16.94
CA PRO A 2 2.85 -13.98 -16.38
C PRO A 2 4.03 -13.77 -15.42
N ARG A 3 4.57 -12.54 -15.39
CA ARG A 3 5.63 -12.18 -14.45
C ARG A 3 5.13 -12.32 -13.01
N GLY A 4 5.94 -12.92 -12.14
CA GLY A 4 5.53 -13.29 -10.79
C GLY A 4 5.63 -12.18 -9.75
N VAL A 5 6.53 -11.19 -9.97
CA VAL A 5 6.82 -10.10 -9.02
C VAL A 5 7.11 -8.80 -9.78
N LEU A 6 6.87 -7.67 -9.11
CA LEU A 6 7.06 -6.31 -9.61
C LEU A 6 8.06 -5.59 -8.70
N ASP A 7 9.16 -5.13 -9.23
CA ASP A 7 10.04 -4.19 -8.54
C ASP A 7 9.53 -2.74 -8.70
N ARG A 8 10.24 -1.80 -8.07
CA ARG A 8 9.88 -0.38 -8.13
C ARG A 8 9.80 0.15 -9.56
N ALA A 9 10.75 -0.22 -10.43
CA ALA A 9 10.80 0.27 -11.81
C ALA A 9 9.64 -0.30 -12.65
N GLU A 10 9.29 -1.56 -12.43
CA GLU A 10 8.15 -2.22 -13.09
C GLU A 10 6.81 -1.63 -12.62
N ILE A 11 6.67 -1.34 -11.32
CA ILE A 11 5.48 -0.66 -10.78
C ILE A 11 5.32 0.72 -11.44
N VAL A 12 6.37 1.54 -11.40
CA VAL A 12 6.36 2.90 -11.98
C VAL A 12 6.07 2.86 -13.47
N GLY A 13 6.76 1.99 -14.23
CA GLY A 13 6.55 1.84 -15.67
C GLY A 13 5.13 1.37 -16.03
N SER A 14 4.56 0.46 -15.25
CA SER A 14 3.19 -0.04 -15.48
C SER A 14 2.14 1.02 -15.15
N LEU A 15 2.30 1.76 -14.05
CA LEU A 15 1.41 2.86 -13.69
C LEU A 15 1.50 4.03 -14.69
N SER A 16 2.70 4.29 -15.24
CA SER A 16 2.88 5.30 -16.30
C SER A 16 2.14 4.93 -17.59
N GLU A 17 2.11 3.66 -17.96
CA GLU A 17 1.30 3.22 -19.10
C GLU A 17 -0.21 3.31 -18.83
N VAL A 18 -0.67 3.01 -17.60
CA VAL A 18 -2.06 3.24 -17.21
C VAL A 18 -2.40 4.71 -17.34
N ALA A 19 -1.56 5.62 -16.82
CA ALA A 19 -1.76 7.06 -16.92
C ALA A 19 -1.85 7.52 -18.39
N ALA A 20 -0.96 7.05 -19.26
CA ALA A 20 -0.97 7.39 -20.69
C ALA A 20 -2.25 6.92 -21.41
N LEU A 21 -2.78 5.75 -21.03
CA LEU A 21 -4.06 5.27 -21.56
C LEU A 21 -5.23 6.14 -21.09
N LEU A 22 -5.26 6.47 -19.79
CA LEU A 22 -6.30 7.32 -19.22
C LEU A 22 -6.29 8.72 -19.87
N GLU A 23 -5.11 9.30 -20.07
CA GLU A 23 -4.94 10.58 -20.79
C GLU A 23 -5.50 10.51 -22.21
N SER A 24 -5.20 9.43 -22.95
CA SER A 24 -5.67 9.22 -24.30
C SER A 24 -7.18 9.00 -24.40
N TRP A 25 -7.78 8.35 -23.41
CA TRP A 25 -9.22 8.01 -23.42
C TRP A 25 -10.10 9.11 -22.85
N LEU A 26 -9.56 9.87 -21.91
CA LEU A 26 -10.28 10.87 -21.12
C LEU A 26 -9.43 12.15 -21.01
N PRO A 27 -9.13 12.81 -22.14
CA PRO A 27 -8.42 14.07 -22.13
C PRO A 27 -9.18 15.09 -21.30
N ASP A 28 -8.49 16.02 -20.68
CA ASP A 28 -9.05 17.13 -19.87
C ASP A 28 -9.79 16.70 -18.58
N ARG A 29 -9.62 15.44 -18.15
CA ARG A 29 -10.17 14.98 -16.87
C ARG A 29 -9.18 15.20 -15.74
N GLU A 30 -9.70 15.48 -14.54
CA GLU A 30 -8.92 15.48 -13.30
C GLU A 30 -8.19 14.13 -13.13
N PRO A 31 -6.93 14.15 -12.66
CA PRO A 31 -6.16 12.93 -12.46
C PRO A 31 -6.89 11.95 -11.53
N THR A 32 -6.89 10.69 -11.91
CA THR A 32 -7.35 9.61 -11.02
C THR A 32 -6.40 9.51 -9.83
N VAL A 33 -6.93 9.48 -8.61
CA VAL A 33 -6.15 9.32 -7.39
C VAL A 33 -6.18 7.86 -6.96
N LEU A 34 -5.01 7.26 -6.78
CA LEU A 34 -4.84 5.93 -6.18
C LEU A 34 -4.08 6.04 -4.87
N VAL A 35 -4.61 5.50 -3.80
CA VAL A 35 -3.92 5.38 -2.50
C VAL A 35 -3.35 3.97 -2.41
N VAL A 36 -2.05 3.84 -2.68
CA VAL A 36 -1.33 2.57 -2.74
C VAL A 36 -0.86 2.14 -1.37
N VAL A 37 -1.03 0.86 -1.06
CA VAL A 37 -0.74 0.25 0.24
C VAL A 37 0.04 -1.07 0.10
N GLY A 38 0.23 -1.79 1.18
CA GLY A 38 0.80 -3.14 1.17
C GLY A 38 2.24 -3.21 0.66
N GLY A 39 2.54 -4.30 -0.05
CA GLY A 39 3.88 -4.56 -0.59
C GLY A 39 4.32 -3.54 -1.65
N SER A 40 3.39 -2.99 -2.41
CA SER A 40 3.67 -1.98 -3.44
C SER A 40 4.05 -0.62 -2.85
N TYR A 41 3.41 -0.20 -1.74
CA TYR A 41 3.87 0.94 -0.96
C TYR A 41 5.31 0.74 -0.50
N MET A 42 5.62 -0.42 0.08
CA MET A 42 6.96 -0.76 0.55
C MET A 42 7.99 -0.71 -0.58
N ALA A 43 7.67 -1.27 -1.75
CA ALA A 43 8.55 -1.26 -2.92
C ALA A 43 8.77 0.16 -3.47
N LEU A 44 7.73 0.98 -3.56
CA LEU A 44 7.82 2.38 -4.00
C LEU A 44 8.67 3.24 -3.05
N ARG A 45 8.64 2.96 -1.75
CA ARG A 45 9.45 3.64 -0.72
C ARG A 45 10.86 3.06 -0.58
N GLY A 46 11.21 2.01 -1.32
CA GLY A 46 12.51 1.34 -1.24
C GLY A 46 12.73 0.49 0.02
N LEU A 47 11.65 0.17 0.74
CA LEU A 47 11.66 -0.64 1.97
C LEU A 47 11.56 -2.15 1.67
N ARG A 48 11.24 -2.51 0.43
CA ARG A 48 11.11 -3.88 -0.06
C ARG A 48 11.56 -3.94 -1.51
N HIS A 49 12.18 -5.04 -1.92
CA HIS A 49 12.72 -5.20 -3.27
C HIS A 49 11.60 -5.32 -4.32
N ALA A 50 10.61 -6.16 -4.08
CA ALA A 50 9.53 -6.44 -5.04
C ALA A 50 8.25 -6.92 -4.34
N THR A 51 7.12 -6.85 -5.06
CA THR A 51 5.80 -7.31 -4.63
C THR A 51 5.14 -8.12 -5.73
N ALA A 52 4.10 -8.89 -5.40
CA ALA A 52 3.34 -9.67 -6.38
C ALA A 52 2.33 -8.81 -7.18
N ASP A 53 1.88 -7.70 -6.61
CA ASP A 53 0.81 -6.85 -7.10
C ASP A 53 0.90 -5.42 -6.53
N VAL A 54 0.03 -4.56 -7.03
CA VAL A 54 -0.17 -3.19 -6.52
C VAL A 54 -1.56 -3.13 -5.90
N ASP A 55 -1.60 -3.10 -4.57
CA ASP A 55 -2.83 -2.96 -3.81
C ASP A 55 -3.17 -1.48 -3.61
N THR A 56 -4.43 -1.11 -3.80
CA THR A 56 -4.95 0.22 -3.47
C THR A 56 -6.21 0.13 -2.60
N VAL A 57 -6.38 1.10 -1.72
CA VAL A 57 -7.63 1.30 -0.97
C VAL A 57 -8.62 2.16 -1.75
N THR A 58 -8.19 2.77 -2.86
CA THR A 58 -9.09 3.50 -3.76
C THR A 58 -9.85 2.53 -4.64
N ARG A 59 -11.18 2.58 -4.59
CA ARG A 59 -12.02 1.77 -5.48
C ARG A 59 -11.78 2.11 -6.95
N LEU A 60 -11.39 1.12 -7.74
CA LEU A 60 -11.07 1.30 -9.14
C LEU A 60 -12.35 1.48 -9.98
N GLN A 61 -12.41 2.57 -10.73
CA GLN A 61 -13.46 2.80 -11.72
C GLN A 61 -13.28 1.88 -12.93
N VAL A 62 -14.36 1.63 -13.68
CA VAL A 62 -14.36 0.73 -14.84
C VAL A 62 -13.28 1.11 -15.85
N THR A 63 -13.16 2.38 -16.22
CA THR A 63 -12.14 2.86 -17.18
C THR A 63 -10.71 2.58 -16.69
N VAL A 64 -10.46 2.71 -15.38
CA VAL A 64 -9.15 2.38 -14.80
C VAL A 64 -8.90 0.88 -14.89
N ARG A 65 -9.88 0.04 -14.57
CA ARG A 65 -9.78 -1.42 -14.71
C ARG A 65 -9.50 -1.84 -16.17
N ASP A 66 -10.12 -1.17 -17.13
CA ASP A 66 -9.87 -1.43 -18.55
C ASP A 66 -8.43 -1.08 -18.93
N ALA A 67 -7.90 0.07 -18.49
CA ALA A 67 -6.50 0.45 -18.68
C ALA A 67 -5.54 -0.56 -18.03
N VAL A 68 -5.82 -0.98 -16.79
CA VAL A 68 -5.07 -2.02 -16.06
C VAL A 68 -5.02 -3.32 -16.85
N ASN A 69 -6.14 -3.75 -17.42
CA ASN A 69 -6.22 -4.97 -18.25
C ASN A 69 -5.42 -4.84 -19.57
N VAL A 70 -5.42 -3.66 -20.20
CA VAL A 70 -4.59 -3.40 -21.38
C VAL A 70 -3.10 -3.52 -21.04
N VAL A 71 -2.67 -2.87 -19.96
CA VAL A 71 -1.27 -2.91 -19.50
C VAL A 71 -0.87 -4.33 -19.08
N ALA A 72 -1.76 -5.06 -18.39
CA ALA A 72 -1.51 -6.45 -18.02
C ALA A 72 -1.16 -7.31 -19.24
N ARG A 73 -1.93 -7.18 -20.34
CA ARG A 73 -1.65 -7.91 -21.58
C ARG A 73 -0.35 -7.49 -22.25
N ARG A 74 -0.07 -6.18 -22.34
CA ARG A 74 1.12 -5.64 -22.99
C ARG A 74 2.42 -6.05 -22.27
N ARG A 75 2.39 -6.04 -20.93
CA ARG A 75 3.56 -6.32 -20.09
C ARG A 75 3.64 -7.76 -19.60
N HIS A 76 2.68 -8.62 -19.97
CA HIS A 76 2.56 -9.99 -19.48
C HIS A 76 2.47 -10.07 -17.95
N LEU A 77 1.70 -9.14 -17.34
CA LEU A 77 1.41 -9.15 -15.92
C LEU A 77 0.17 -9.99 -15.63
N ARG A 78 -0.07 -10.27 -14.35
CA ARG A 78 -1.33 -10.89 -13.90
C ARG A 78 -2.49 -9.93 -14.18
N PRO A 79 -3.71 -10.41 -14.49
CA PRO A 79 -4.86 -9.54 -14.74
C PRO A 79 -5.18 -8.58 -13.58
N ASN A 80 -4.92 -9.01 -12.35
CA ASN A 80 -5.15 -8.25 -11.11
C ASN A 80 -3.86 -7.66 -10.52
N TRP A 81 -2.85 -7.38 -11.35
CA TRP A 81 -1.59 -6.80 -10.91
C TRP A 81 -1.78 -5.44 -10.19
N LEU A 82 -2.80 -4.68 -10.57
CA LEU A 82 -3.31 -3.53 -9.83
C LEU A 82 -4.77 -3.84 -9.45
N ASN A 83 -5.07 -3.78 -8.17
CA ASN A 83 -6.37 -4.17 -7.63
C ASN A 83 -6.76 -3.32 -6.43
N ASP A 84 -8.04 -3.33 -6.08
CA ASP A 84 -8.62 -2.61 -4.94
C ASP A 84 -9.07 -3.56 -3.80
N TYR A 85 -8.42 -4.71 -3.67
CA TYR A 85 -8.76 -5.69 -2.64
C TYR A 85 -8.43 -5.21 -1.22
N ALA A 86 -7.60 -4.18 -1.09
CA ALA A 86 -7.28 -3.55 0.18
C ALA A 86 -8.35 -2.56 0.68
N GLU A 87 -9.32 -2.18 -0.14
CA GLU A 87 -10.37 -1.20 0.22
C GLU A 87 -11.10 -1.55 1.53
N PRO A 88 -11.54 -2.81 1.79
CA PRO A 88 -12.20 -3.16 3.04
C PRO A 88 -11.30 -3.08 4.28
N PHE A 89 -9.99 -3.00 4.10
CA PHE A 89 -9.00 -2.93 5.17
C PHE A 89 -8.52 -1.50 5.45
N THR A 90 -9.18 -0.50 4.87
CA THR A 90 -8.84 0.90 5.09
C THR A 90 -9.02 1.27 6.57
N PRO A 91 -7.98 1.79 7.26
CA PRO A 91 -8.10 2.18 8.66
C PRO A 91 -9.06 3.36 8.82
N VAL A 92 -9.85 3.33 9.88
CA VAL A 92 -10.70 4.48 10.23
C VAL A 92 -9.82 5.73 10.39
N GLY A 93 -10.25 6.84 9.81
CA GLY A 93 -9.54 8.12 9.89
C GLY A 93 -8.47 8.34 8.82
N LEU A 94 -8.19 7.40 7.92
CA LEU A 94 -7.33 7.66 6.78
C LEU A 94 -7.98 8.69 5.84
N ARG A 95 -7.25 9.79 5.55
CA ARG A 95 -7.68 10.86 4.65
C ARG A 95 -6.62 11.14 3.61
N LEU A 96 -7.03 11.63 2.44
CA LEU A 96 -6.11 11.92 1.32
C LEU A 96 -5.10 13.01 1.63
N ASP A 97 -5.48 14.01 2.45
CA ASP A 97 -4.60 15.11 2.85
C ASP A 97 -3.46 14.70 3.81
N MET A 98 -3.52 13.47 4.35
CA MET A 98 -2.44 12.88 5.15
C MET A 98 -1.43 12.08 4.30
N CYS A 99 -1.75 11.84 3.02
CA CYS A 99 -0.94 10.96 2.17
C CYS A 99 0.14 11.74 1.43
N ASP A 100 1.34 11.15 1.33
CA ASP A 100 2.42 11.66 0.50
C ASP A 100 2.18 11.33 -0.98
N VAL A 101 2.61 12.21 -1.87
CA VAL A 101 2.63 11.93 -3.30
C VAL A 101 3.82 11.00 -3.62
N LEU A 102 3.54 9.79 -4.08
CA LEU A 102 4.55 8.82 -4.51
C LEU A 102 4.88 8.94 -6.00
N LEU A 103 3.85 9.18 -6.83
CA LEU A 103 3.98 9.46 -8.26
C LEU A 103 2.95 10.52 -8.66
N ASP A 104 3.36 11.50 -9.46
CA ASP A 104 2.48 12.51 -10.02
C ASP A 104 2.59 12.45 -11.55
N LEU A 105 1.56 11.88 -12.18
CA LEU A 105 1.47 11.68 -13.62
C LEU A 105 0.28 12.49 -14.16
N PRO A 106 0.23 12.87 -15.45
CA PRO A 106 -0.81 13.77 -15.96
C PRO A 106 -2.24 13.35 -15.63
N SER A 107 -2.56 12.06 -15.76
CA SER A 107 -3.91 11.52 -15.53
C SER A 107 -4.01 10.55 -14.36
N LEU A 108 -2.94 10.42 -13.57
CA LEU A 108 -2.86 9.48 -12.46
C LEU A 108 -1.97 10.03 -11.35
N ARG A 109 -2.52 10.24 -10.17
CA ARG A 109 -1.78 10.60 -8.97
C ARG A 109 -1.77 9.42 -8.00
N VAL A 110 -0.59 8.95 -7.64
CA VAL A 110 -0.40 7.84 -6.71
C VAL A 110 0.04 8.40 -5.37
N LEU A 111 -0.75 8.14 -4.36
CA LEU A 111 -0.52 8.55 -2.98
C LEU A 111 -0.15 7.36 -2.11
N GLY A 112 0.65 7.62 -1.08
CA GLY A 112 0.98 6.66 -0.03
C GLY A 112 0.55 7.18 1.34
N PRO A 113 -0.16 6.40 2.14
CA PRO A 113 -0.50 6.77 3.51
C PRO A 113 0.75 6.96 4.38
N PRO A 114 0.64 7.63 5.54
CA PRO A 114 1.70 7.65 6.53
C PRO A 114 2.17 6.23 6.89
N PRO A 115 3.46 6.04 7.23
CA PRO A 115 4.00 4.73 7.66
C PRO A 115 3.19 4.08 8.78
N ASP A 116 2.67 4.86 9.71
CA ASP A 116 1.80 4.42 10.80
C ASP A 116 0.57 3.65 10.26
N CYS A 117 -0.09 4.21 9.23
CA CYS A 117 -1.27 3.57 8.64
C CYS A 117 -0.90 2.23 7.98
N ILE A 118 0.22 2.17 7.26
CA ILE A 118 0.68 0.93 6.61
C ILE A 118 1.04 -0.12 7.67
N PHE A 119 1.71 0.28 8.76
CA PHE A 119 2.01 -0.60 9.89
C PHE A 119 0.73 -1.19 10.49
N LEU A 120 -0.27 -0.35 10.79
CA LEU A 120 -1.55 -0.79 11.35
C LEU A 120 -2.32 -1.70 10.38
N MET A 121 -2.28 -1.43 9.07
CA MET A 121 -2.90 -2.32 8.06
C MET A 121 -2.24 -3.70 8.03
N LYS A 122 -0.91 -3.77 8.13
CA LYS A 122 -0.19 -5.05 8.19
C LYS A 122 -0.46 -5.81 9.48
N LEU A 123 -0.51 -5.09 10.59
CA LEU A 123 -0.87 -5.64 11.89
C LEU A 123 -2.28 -6.27 11.85
N TYR A 124 -3.24 -5.56 11.24
CA TYR A 124 -4.61 -6.06 11.06
C TYR A 124 -4.70 -7.26 10.12
N ALA A 125 -3.88 -7.29 9.06
CA ALA A 125 -3.84 -8.42 8.13
C ALA A 125 -3.27 -9.71 8.78
N GLY A 126 -2.41 -9.59 9.80
CA GLY A 126 -1.91 -10.71 10.61
C GLY A 126 -1.16 -11.77 9.82
N ARG A 127 -0.49 -11.42 8.71
CA ARG A 127 0.20 -12.38 7.85
C ARG A 127 1.64 -12.55 8.31
N ALA A 128 2.12 -13.79 8.42
CA ALA A 128 3.50 -14.07 8.82
C ALA A 128 4.58 -13.34 7.97
N PRO A 129 4.45 -13.21 6.63
CA PRO A 129 5.42 -12.46 5.83
C PRO A 129 5.45 -10.95 6.10
N ASP A 130 4.45 -10.39 6.79
CA ASP A 130 4.37 -8.95 7.08
C ASP A 130 5.26 -8.53 8.26
N PHE A 131 5.81 -9.48 9.04
CA PHE A 131 6.69 -9.17 10.17
C PHE A 131 7.91 -8.35 9.74
N ASP A 132 8.65 -8.79 8.73
CA ASP A 132 9.82 -8.07 8.24
C ASP A 132 9.49 -6.68 7.68
N ASP A 133 8.33 -6.53 7.03
CA ASP A 133 7.84 -5.24 6.56
C ASP A 133 7.51 -4.31 7.75
N MET A 134 6.88 -4.82 8.81
CA MET A 134 6.60 -4.05 10.03
C MET A 134 7.88 -3.65 10.77
N VAL A 135 8.88 -4.52 10.81
CA VAL A 135 10.21 -4.19 11.34
C VAL A 135 10.86 -3.04 10.54
N ALA A 136 10.75 -3.06 9.22
CA ALA A 136 11.28 -1.97 8.36
C ALA A 136 10.49 -0.66 8.50
N LEU A 137 9.18 -0.73 8.79
CA LEU A 137 8.31 0.43 8.98
C LEU A 137 8.47 1.09 10.34
N TRP A 138 8.75 0.30 11.39
CA TRP A 138 8.75 0.78 12.77
C TRP A 138 9.58 2.05 13.00
N PRO A 139 10.82 2.19 12.50
CA PRO A 139 11.61 3.41 12.66
C PRO A 139 11.05 4.65 11.96
N LEU A 140 10.09 4.45 11.01
CA LEU A 140 9.44 5.52 10.24
C LEU A 140 8.10 5.91 10.86
N CYS A 141 7.59 5.14 11.80
CA CYS A 141 6.35 5.41 12.50
C CYS A 141 6.55 6.47 13.59
N THR A 142 5.45 7.13 13.93
CA THR A 142 5.45 8.19 14.96
C THR A 142 5.02 7.70 16.34
N PHE A 143 4.84 6.38 16.51
CA PHE A 143 4.48 5.79 17.81
C PHE A 143 5.60 5.97 18.83
N ALA A 144 5.30 6.49 20.00
CA ALA A 144 6.26 6.62 21.08
C ALA A 144 6.52 5.28 21.80
N SER A 145 5.60 4.30 21.69
CA SER A 145 5.70 2.99 22.33
C SER A 145 4.81 1.94 21.64
N SER A 146 5.06 0.65 21.97
CA SER A 146 4.17 -0.45 21.57
C SER A 146 2.75 -0.29 22.11
N SER A 147 2.58 0.27 23.29
CA SER A 147 1.27 0.55 23.88
C SER A 147 0.51 1.61 23.08
N GLU A 148 1.16 2.70 22.68
CA GLU A 148 0.54 3.72 21.81
C GLU A 148 0.18 3.15 20.44
N ALA A 149 1.03 2.32 19.85
CA ALA A 149 0.72 1.66 18.58
C ALA A 149 -0.51 0.75 18.70
N ALA A 150 -0.64 0.02 19.81
CA ALA A 150 -1.82 -0.81 20.10
C ALA A 150 -3.09 0.03 20.29
N GLU A 151 -3.02 1.15 21.00
CA GLU A 151 -4.14 2.08 21.14
C GLU A 151 -4.60 2.63 19.78
N ARG A 152 -3.64 3.04 18.94
CA ARG A 152 -3.95 3.52 17.57
C ARG A 152 -4.51 2.40 16.69
N PHE A 153 -4.06 1.16 16.88
CA PHE A 153 -4.62 -0.01 16.19
C PHE A 153 -6.10 -0.21 16.53
N VAL A 154 -6.45 -0.19 17.82
CA VAL A 154 -7.84 -0.32 18.26
C VAL A 154 -8.72 0.83 17.74
N ALA A 155 -8.19 2.05 17.69
CA ALA A 155 -8.90 3.19 17.12
C ALA A 155 -9.09 3.07 15.60
N ALA A 156 -8.09 2.53 14.88
CA ALA A 156 -8.14 2.33 13.44
C ALA A 156 -9.05 1.18 13.02
N TYR A 157 -9.19 0.16 13.87
CA TYR A 157 -9.96 -1.07 13.62
C TYR A 157 -10.86 -1.42 14.81
N PRO A 158 -11.89 -0.61 15.11
CA PRO A 158 -12.74 -0.82 16.29
C PRO A 158 -13.55 -2.13 16.26
N GLN A 159 -13.65 -2.78 15.07
CA GLN A 159 -14.27 -4.08 14.88
C GLN A 159 -13.31 -5.26 15.12
N ALA A 160 -12.01 -5.02 15.28
CA ALA A 160 -11.05 -6.08 15.57
C ALA A 160 -11.32 -6.67 16.95
N PRO A 161 -11.28 -8.01 17.11
CA PRO A 161 -11.44 -8.62 18.43
C PRO A 161 -10.28 -8.18 19.36
N PRO A 162 -10.52 -8.06 20.66
CA PRO A 162 -9.45 -7.84 21.63
C PRO A 162 -8.40 -8.95 21.57
N ASP A 163 -7.14 -8.55 21.52
CA ASP A 163 -5.99 -9.46 21.46
C ASP A 163 -5.04 -9.16 22.64
N PRO A 164 -4.92 -10.06 23.63
CA PRO A 164 -4.03 -9.85 24.77
C PRO A 164 -2.54 -9.87 24.37
N ASP A 165 -2.19 -10.47 23.24
CA ASP A 165 -0.82 -10.59 22.77
C ASP A 165 -0.41 -9.42 21.84
N LEU A 166 -1.31 -8.49 21.54
CA LEU A 166 -1.07 -7.36 20.64
C LEU A 166 0.13 -6.50 21.06
N ILE A 167 0.17 -6.05 22.31
CA ILE A 167 1.26 -5.21 22.83
C ILE A 167 2.59 -5.97 22.86
N PRO A 168 2.67 -7.22 23.40
CA PRO A 168 3.86 -8.06 23.30
C PRO A 168 4.36 -8.25 21.87
N TYR A 169 3.48 -8.51 20.92
CA TYR A 169 3.84 -8.69 19.51
C TYR A 169 4.41 -7.41 18.88
N ILE A 170 3.81 -6.25 19.13
CA ILE A 170 4.36 -4.96 18.69
C ILE A 170 5.72 -4.68 19.34
N ALA A 171 5.90 -5.04 20.60
CA ALA A 171 7.18 -4.88 21.30
C ALA A 171 8.29 -5.74 20.66
N GLU A 172 7.98 -6.98 20.26
CA GLU A 172 8.89 -7.84 19.51
C GLU A 172 9.33 -7.20 18.18
N ILE A 173 8.39 -6.60 17.43
CA ILE A 173 8.69 -5.86 16.19
C ILE A 173 9.63 -4.69 16.47
N ALA A 174 9.35 -3.91 17.51
CA ALA A 174 10.16 -2.75 17.91
C ALA A 174 11.59 -3.17 18.30
N GLU A 175 11.75 -4.25 19.06
CA GLU A 175 13.05 -4.82 19.43
C GLU A 175 13.82 -5.31 18.20
N ALA A 176 13.15 -6.02 17.28
CA ALA A 176 13.75 -6.48 16.03
C ALA A 176 14.21 -5.32 15.15
N ALA A 177 13.46 -4.21 15.12
CA ALA A 177 13.82 -3.00 14.40
C ALA A 177 15.08 -2.33 15.02
N ALA A 178 15.16 -2.25 16.34
CA ALA A 178 16.32 -1.70 17.03
C ALA A 178 17.61 -2.49 16.79
N GLN A 179 17.53 -3.80 16.54
CA GLN A 179 18.69 -4.65 16.24
C GLN A 179 19.19 -4.49 14.79
N LYS A 180 18.37 -3.97 13.86
CA LYS A 180 18.74 -3.74 12.45
C LYS A 180 19.24 -2.32 12.17
N SER A 181 19.14 -1.40 13.13
CA SER A 181 19.60 0.00 13.06
C SER A 181 21.05 0.13 13.44
#